data_4b706dd14f410c46b795e5884568b10d
#
_entry.id   4b706dd14f410c46b795e5884568b10d
#
_cell.length_a   1.000
_cell.length_b   1.000
_cell.length_c   1.000
_cell.angle_alpha   90.00
_cell.angle_beta   90.00
_cell.angle_gamma   90.00
#
_symmetry.space_group_name_H-M   'P 1'
#
loop_
_entity.id
_entity.type
_entity.pdbx_description
1 polymer ?
#
loop_
_entity_poly.entity_id
_entity_poly.type
_entity_poly.pdbx_seq_one_letter_code
_entity_poly.pdbx_strand_id
1 'polypeptide(L)'
;ALCIQHSALLTGEIMTPEKLIDLAKEAMMHAYAPYSGFYVGAALLCADGTVYQGCNIENAAYGPTNCAERTAFFKAVYDGHRDFTAIAVCGGKDGVITGAFPPCGVCRQVMREFCDDDFVLYLVDKDGFETVTLKDILPHSFSPKKHMGLD
;
A
#
# COMPACT_ATOMS: atom_id res chain seq x y z
N ALA A 1 -20.26 -18.32 -13.31
CA ALA A 1 -19.84 -17.09 -12.67
C ALA A 1 -18.32 -17.01 -12.83
N LEU A 2 -17.85 -16.18 -13.75
CA LEU A 2 -16.41 -15.88 -13.87
C LEU A 2 -16.01 -15.06 -12.64
N CYS A 3 -15.23 -15.67 -11.78
CA CYS A 3 -14.46 -14.94 -10.78
C CYS A 3 -13.36 -14.18 -11.55
N ILE A 4 -13.57 -12.88 -11.75
CA ILE A 4 -12.59 -12.03 -12.42
C ILE A 4 -11.39 -11.92 -11.48
N GLN A 5 -10.29 -12.51 -11.86
CA GLN A 5 -9.01 -12.39 -11.19
C GLN A 5 -8.50 -10.95 -11.35
N HIS A 6 -8.75 -10.10 -10.37
CA HIS A 6 -8.24 -8.73 -10.31
C HIS A 6 -7.20 -8.62 -9.23
N SER A 7 -6.13 -9.37 -9.30
CA SER A 7 -5.11 -9.22 -8.27
C SER A 7 -3.67 -9.24 -8.76
N ALA A 8 -3.39 -9.60 -9.99
CA ALA A 8 -1.99 -9.65 -10.42
C ALA A 8 -1.85 -9.16 -11.86
N LEU A 9 -1.28 -8.00 -12.04
CA LEU A 9 -0.80 -7.56 -13.35
C LEU A 9 0.61 -8.11 -13.55
N LEU A 10 0.71 -9.28 -14.19
CA LEU A 10 1.96 -9.75 -14.79
C LEU A 10 2.17 -8.98 -16.08
N THR A 11 2.82 -7.85 -16.00
CA THR A 11 3.36 -7.17 -17.18
C THR A 11 4.81 -7.60 -17.29
N GLY A 12 5.23 -8.17 -18.44
CA GLY A 12 6.64 -8.41 -18.74
C GLY A 12 7.45 -7.12 -18.94
N GLU A 13 6.92 -5.99 -18.50
CA GLU A 13 7.52 -4.66 -18.52
C GLU A 13 8.10 -4.30 -17.16
N ILE A 14 9.22 -3.57 -17.16
CA ILE A 14 9.81 -3.02 -15.94
C ILE A 14 8.80 -2.08 -15.28
N MET A 15 8.49 -2.33 -13.99
CA MET A 15 7.63 -1.46 -13.20
C MET A 15 8.39 -0.19 -12.81
N THR A 16 7.94 0.96 -13.31
CA THR A 16 8.48 2.27 -12.93
C THR A 16 7.66 2.88 -11.77
N PRO A 17 8.23 3.85 -11.01
CA PRO A 17 7.48 4.56 -9.99
C PRO A 17 6.16 5.15 -10.50
N GLU A 18 6.18 5.76 -11.69
CA GLU A 18 5.00 6.39 -12.30
C GLU A 18 3.90 5.37 -12.61
N LYS A 19 4.26 4.21 -13.17
CA LYS A 19 3.30 3.13 -13.43
C LYS A 19 2.69 2.61 -12.13
N LEU A 20 3.49 2.44 -11.08
CA LEU A 20 3.00 1.99 -9.77
C LEU A 20 2.06 3.03 -9.14
N ILE A 21 2.37 4.32 -9.31
CA ILE A 21 1.54 5.43 -8.86
C ILE A 21 0.20 5.46 -9.60
N ASP A 22 0.20 5.23 -10.91
CA ASP A 22 -1.04 5.20 -11.70
C ASP A 22 -1.95 4.06 -11.23
N LEU A 23 -1.38 2.89 -10.90
CA LEU A 23 -2.14 1.78 -10.30
C LEU A 23 -2.69 2.11 -8.90
N ALA A 24 -1.97 2.89 -8.09
CA ALA A 24 -2.46 3.35 -6.80
C ALA A 24 -3.64 4.35 -6.97
N LYS A 25 -3.55 5.27 -7.96
CA LYS A 25 -4.65 6.19 -8.28
C LYS A 25 -5.89 5.45 -8.78
N GLU A 26 -5.71 4.43 -9.59
CA GLU A 26 -6.80 3.56 -10.03
C GLU A 26 -7.46 2.87 -8.83
N ALA A 27 -6.67 2.28 -7.94
CA ALA A 27 -7.14 1.63 -6.72
C ALA A 27 -7.93 2.58 -5.81
N MET A 28 -7.52 3.84 -5.71
CA MET A 28 -8.19 4.88 -4.91
C MET A 28 -9.66 5.04 -5.29
N MET A 29 -10.02 4.87 -6.57
CA MET A 29 -11.39 5.02 -7.04
C MET A 29 -12.33 3.89 -6.59
N HIS A 30 -11.79 2.80 -6.03
CA HIS A 30 -12.55 1.69 -5.45
C HIS A 30 -12.78 1.83 -3.94
N ALA A 31 -12.34 2.93 -3.32
CA ALA A 31 -12.47 3.16 -1.88
C ALA A 31 -13.93 3.13 -1.42
N TYR A 32 -14.16 2.53 -0.26
CA TYR A 32 -15.42 2.61 0.47
C TYR A 32 -15.25 3.51 1.68
N ALA A 33 -15.59 4.79 1.54
CA ALA A 33 -15.30 5.83 2.54
C ALA A 33 -16.53 6.71 2.85
N PRO A 34 -17.67 6.11 3.28
CA PRO A 34 -18.93 6.86 3.48
C PRO A 34 -18.90 7.76 4.71
N TYR A 35 -17.96 7.57 5.63
CA TYR A 35 -17.88 8.34 6.88
C TYR A 35 -16.94 9.53 6.75
N SER A 36 -15.70 9.28 6.30
CA SER A 36 -14.69 10.33 6.17
C SER A 36 -14.75 11.09 4.84
N GLY A 37 -15.15 10.41 3.78
CA GLY A 37 -15.03 10.88 2.40
C GLY A 37 -13.58 10.97 1.91
N PHE A 38 -12.60 10.43 2.66
CA PHE A 38 -11.22 10.31 2.20
C PHE A 38 -11.01 9.01 1.46
N TYR A 39 -10.69 9.09 0.18
CA TYR A 39 -10.37 7.96 -0.67
C TYR A 39 -8.87 7.79 -0.73
N VAL A 40 -8.39 6.58 -0.41
CA VAL A 40 -6.97 6.22 -0.42
C VAL A 40 -6.77 4.98 -1.28
N GLY A 41 -5.74 5.02 -2.11
CA GLY A 41 -5.33 3.89 -2.94
C GLY A 41 -3.87 3.54 -2.70
N ALA A 42 -3.57 2.26 -2.83
CA ALA A 42 -2.22 1.72 -2.74
C ALA A 42 -1.96 0.70 -3.85
N ALA A 43 -0.71 0.67 -4.32
CA ALA A 43 -0.21 -0.37 -5.23
C ALA A 43 1.10 -0.92 -4.67
N LEU A 44 1.09 -2.20 -4.30
CA LEU A 44 2.21 -2.92 -3.68
C LEU A 44 2.92 -3.76 -4.73
N LEU A 45 4.22 -3.53 -4.91
CA LEU A 45 5.08 -4.28 -5.83
C LEU A 45 5.80 -5.40 -5.09
N CYS A 46 5.58 -6.64 -5.54
CA CYS A 46 6.29 -7.81 -5.11
C CYS A 46 7.64 -7.95 -5.82
N ALA A 47 8.57 -8.69 -5.23
CA ALA A 47 9.90 -8.92 -5.79
C ALA A 47 9.89 -9.63 -7.16
N ASP A 48 8.85 -10.43 -7.44
CA ASP A 48 8.66 -11.11 -8.72
C ASP A 48 8.00 -10.26 -9.82
N GLY A 49 7.71 -8.98 -9.53
CA GLY A 49 7.04 -8.03 -10.42
C GLY A 49 5.52 -8.01 -10.34
N THR A 50 4.91 -8.87 -9.54
CA THR A 50 3.45 -8.86 -9.31
C THR A 50 3.04 -7.61 -8.54
N VAL A 51 1.92 -6.99 -8.91
CA VAL A 51 1.38 -5.82 -8.22
C VAL A 51 0.02 -6.12 -7.60
N TYR A 52 -0.15 -5.74 -6.35
CA TYR A 52 -1.41 -5.81 -5.62
C TYR A 52 -1.96 -4.42 -5.32
N GLN A 53 -3.14 -4.15 -5.83
CA GLN A 53 -3.86 -2.90 -5.55
C GLN A 53 -4.73 -3.05 -4.30
N GLY A 54 -4.83 -1.97 -3.52
CA GLY A 54 -5.71 -1.87 -2.36
C GLY A 54 -6.34 -0.49 -2.23
N CYS A 55 -7.49 -0.43 -1.60
CA CYS A 55 -8.17 0.82 -1.23
C CYS A 55 -8.59 0.76 0.24
N ASN A 56 -8.90 1.91 0.84
CA ASN A 56 -9.45 1.94 2.18
C ASN A 56 -10.92 1.49 2.18
N ILE A 57 -11.29 0.77 3.24
CA ILE A 57 -12.63 0.23 3.43
C ILE A 57 -13.06 0.59 4.86
N GLU A 58 -13.97 1.55 4.98
CA GLU A 58 -14.46 2.03 6.25
C GLU A 58 -15.55 1.14 6.84
N ASN A 59 -15.78 1.31 8.12
CA ASN A 59 -16.79 0.58 8.87
C ASN A 59 -17.48 1.49 9.88
N ALA A 60 -18.76 1.30 10.09
CA ALA A 60 -19.57 2.06 11.05
C ALA A 60 -19.04 1.96 12.51
N ALA A 61 -18.39 0.87 12.86
CA ALA A 61 -17.77 0.67 14.18
C ALA A 61 -16.38 1.31 14.30
N TYR A 62 -15.85 1.93 13.26
CA TYR A 62 -14.53 2.56 13.10
C TYR A 62 -13.34 1.61 13.27
N GLY A 63 -13.27 0.85 14.35
CA GLY A 63 -12.16 -0.09 14.62
C GLY A 63 -11.86 -1.08 13.48
N PRO A 64 -12.85 -1.69 12.82
CA PRO A 64 -12.64 -2.58 11.67
C PRO A 64 -12.21 -1.88 10.38
N THR A 65 -12.22 -0.54 10.33
CA THR A 65 -11.76 0.23 9.15
C THR A 65 -10.36 -0.22 8.74
N ASN A 66 -10.18 -0.53 7.45
CA ASN A 66 -8.90 -0.97 6.92
C ASN A 66 -8.34 0.04 5.92
N CYS A 67 -7.04 0.35 6.07
CA CYS A 67 -6.35 1.26 5.15
C CYS A 67 -6.02 0.58 3.82
N ALA A 68 -5.81 1.35 2.79
CA ALA A 68 -5.48 0.88 1.44
C ALA A 68 -4.22 0.01 1.41
N GLU A 69 -3.19 0.42 2.13
CA GLU A 69 -1.91 -0.29 2.22
C GLU A 69 -2.10 -1.69 2.81
N ARG A 70 -2.87 -1.82 3.90
CA ARG A 70 -3.16 -3.12 4.51
C ARG A 70 -4.01 -4.00 3.60
N THR A 71 -4.96 -3.43 2.87
CA THR A 71 -5.74 -4.17 1.87
C THR A 71 -4.81 -4.78 0.81
N ALA A 72 -3.84 -4.02 0.29
CA ALA A 72 -2.86 -4.51 -0.68
C ALA A 72 -1.96 -5.60 -0.09
N PHE A 73 -1.38 -5.38 1.10
CA PHE A 73 -0.54 -6.36 1.78
C PHE A 73 -1.28 -7.66 2.09
N PHE A 74 -2.49 -7.59 2.62
CA PHE A 74 -3.25 -8.78 3.01
C PHE A 74 -3.66 -9.62 1.79
N LYS A 75 -4.01 -8.99 0.67
CA LYS A 75 -4.25 -9.69 -0.60
C LYS A 75 -2.98 -10.42 -1.08
N ALA A 76 -1.84 -9.73 -1.08
CA ALA A 76 -0.56 -10.32 -1.49
C ALA A 76 -0.15 -11.48 -0.59
N VAL A 77 -0.28 -11.31 0.73
CA VAL A 77 0.03 -12.35 1.71
C VAL A 77 -0.92 -13.55 1.58
N TYR A 78 -2.20 -13.32 1.33
CA TYR A 78 -3.17 -14.38 1.05
C TYR A 78 -2.77 -15.23 -0.17
N ASP A 79 -2.29 -14.57 -1.23
CA ASP A 79 -1.83 -15.25 -2.45
C ASP A 79 -0.43 -15.88 -2.33
N GLY A 80 0.21 -15.79 -1.16
CA GLY A 80 1.47 -16.46 -0.85
C GLY A 80 2.73 -15.60 -0.99
N HIS A 81 2.60 -14.31 -1.37
CA HIS A 81 3.76 -13.40 -1.48
C HIS A 81 4.24 -12.94 -0.08
N ARG A 82 5.56 -12.83 0.06
CA ARG A 82 6.22 -12.39 1.30
C ARG A 82 7.34 -11.38 1.04
N ASP A 83 7.79 -11.27 -0.21
CA ASP A 83 8.92 -10.44 -0.61
C ASP A 83 8.40 -9.24 -1.40
N PHE A 84 8.59 -8.04 -0.86
CA PHE A 84 8.07 -6.79 -1.40
C PHE A 84 9.20 -5.78 -1.59
N THR A 85 9.10 -4.97 -2.66
CA THR A 85 10.14 -4.00 -3.02
C THR A 85 9.71 -2.56 -2.87
N ALA A 86 8.44 -2.24 -3.18
CA ALA A 86 7.94 -0.88 -3.11
C ALA A 86 6.42 -0.83 -2.94
N ILE A 87 5.91 0.31 -2.47
CA ILE A 87 4.49 0.64 -2.46
C ILE A 87 4.28 2.09 -2.89
N ALA A 88 3.30 2.35 -3.74
CA ALA A 88 2.80 3.69 -4.00
C ALA A 88 1.51 3.91 -3.20
N VAL A 89 1.37 5.10 -2.60
CA VAL A 89 0.19 5.49 -1.81
C VAL A 89 -0.27 6.88 -2.25
N CYS A 90 -1.56 7.01 -2.54
CA CYS A 90 -2.20 8.29 -2.83
C CYS A 90 -3.53 8.41 -2.11
N GLY A 91 -3.98 9.62 -1.85
CA GLY A 91 -5.27 9.83 -1.21
C GLY A 91 -5.73 11.28 -1.24
N GLY A 92 -7.02 11.46 -0.96
CA GLY A 92 -7.60 12.79 -0.87
C GLY A 92 -9.10 12.77 -0.65
N LYS A 93 -9.63 13.93 -0.26
CA LYS A 93 -11.06 14.13 -0.06
C LYS A 93 -11.80 13.95 -1.40
N ASP A 94 -12.85 13.14 -1.39
CA ASP A 94 -13.67 12.84 -2.56
C ASP A 94 -12.87 12.36 -3.80
N GLY A 95 -11.72 11.71 -3.56
CA GLY A 95 -10.83 11.22 -4.62
C GLY A 95 -9.93 12.28 -5.26
N VAL A 96 -9.86 13.49 -4.68
CA VAL A 96 -9.01 14.58 -5.18
C VAL A 96 -7.71 14.65 -4.37
N ILE A 97 -6.57 14.43 -5.05
CA ILE A 97 -5.24 14.49 -4.41
C ILE A 97 -4.86 15.95 -4.22
N THR A 98 -4.78 16.41 -2.98
CA THR A 98 -4.39 17.79 -2.60
C THR A 98 -3.08 17.85 -1.84
N GLY A 99 -2.55 16.72 -1.40
CA GLY A 99 -1.33 16.58 -0.63
C GLY A 99 -0.97 15.12 -0.41
N ALA A 100 0.20 14.85 0.13
CA ALA A 100 0.65 13.51 0.43
C ALA A 100 -0.18 12.87 1.55
N PHE A 101 -0.50 11.59 1.38
CA PHE A 101 -1.19 10.75 2.35
C PHE A 101 -0.26 9.65 2.86
N PRO A 102 0.60 9.94 3.86
CA PRO A 102 1.54 8.96 4.39
C PRO A 102 0.81 7.84 5.15
N PRO A 103 1.36 6.62 5.14
CA PRO A 103 0.80 5.50 5.89
C PRO A 103 0.67 5.79 7.38
N CYS A 104 -0.43 5.38 7.98
CA CYS A 104 -0.63 5.47 9.43
C CYS A 104 0.31 4.51 10.19
N GLY A 105 0.42 4.69 11.51
CA GLY A 105 1.32 3.88 12.33
C GLY A 105 1.05 2.37 12.25
N VAL A 106 -0.23 1.97 12.16
CA VAL A 106 -0.62 0.55 12.01
C VAL A 106 -0.12 -0.01 10.67
N CYS A 107 -0.27 0.74 9.57
CA CYS A 107 0.22 0.32 8.26
C CYS A 107 1.75 0.20 8.22
N ARG A 108 2.47 1.14 8.85
CA ARG A 108 3.94 1.09 8.95
C ARG A 108 4.40 -0.15 9.71
N GLN A 109 3.71 -0.54 10.78
CA GLN A 109 4.01 -1.75 11.54
C GLN A 109 3.70 -3.02 10.73
N VAL A 110 2.61 -3.04 9.95
CA VAL A 110 2.32 -4.16 9.01
C VAL A 110 3.41 -4.28 7.95
N MET A 111 3.88 -3.17 7.38
CA MET A 111 5.03 -3.18 6.46
C MET A 111 6.27 -3.77 7.12
N ARG A 112 6.56 -3.41 8.38
CA ARG A 112 7.73 -3.89 9.12
C ARG A 112 7.72 -5.40 9.36
N GLU A 113 6.59 -6.06 9.34
CA GLU A 113 6.51 -7.52 9.44
C GLU A 113 7.20 -8.21 8.26
N PHE A 114 7.02 -7.66 7.05
CA PHE A 114 7.45 -8.27 5.79
C PHE A 114 8.63 -7.57 5.12
N CYS A 115 8.91 -6.31 5.49
CA CYS A 115 9.86 -5.45 4.77
C CYS A 115 11.00 -4.98 5.65
N ASP A 116 12.19 -4.86 5.06
CA ASP A 116 13.39 -4.31 5.70
C ASP A 116 13.45 -2.78 5.61
N ASP A 117 14.51 -2.18 6.11
CA ASP A 117 14.70 -0.73 6.24
C ASP A 117 14.69 0.00 4.89
N ASP A 118 15.10 -0.67 3.82
CA ASP A 118 15.22 -0.15 2.45
C ASP A 118 13.94 -0.27 1.60
N PHE A 119 12.85 -0.82 2.16
CA PHE A 119 11.55 -0.86 1.47
C PHE A 119 11.11 0.54 1.07
N VAL A 120 10.81 0.73 -0.22
CA VAL A 120 10.55 2.04 -0.83
C VAL A 120 9.06 2.38 -0.80
N LEU A 121 8.75 3.62 -0.42
CA LEU A 121 7.40 4.18 -0.51
C LEU A 121 7.40 5.41 -1.43
N TYR A 122 6.47 5.43 -2.37
CA TYR A 122 6.15 6.59 -3.20
C TYR A 122 4.90 7.26 -2.65
N LEU A 123 5.06 8.40 -1.99
CA LEU A 123 3.98 9.19 -1.39
C LEU A 123 3.54 10.25 -2.39
N VAL A 124 2.36 10.04 -2.98
CA VAL A 124 1.86 10.87 -4.07
C VAL A 124 1.29 12.17 -3.51
N ASP A 125 1.71 13.29 -4.09
CA ASP A 125 1.22 14.64 -3.82
C ASP A 125 0.54 15.22 -5.08
N LYS A 126 -0.07 16.39 -4.94
CA LYS A 126 -0.71 17.13 -6.05
C LYS A 126 0.27 17.49 -7.18
N ASP A 127 1.53 17.74 -6.85
CA ASP A 127 2.58 18.23 -7.78
C ASP A 127 3.59 17.12 -8.18
N GLY A 128 3.41 15.88 -7.69
CA GLY A 128 4.32 14.78 -7.98
C GLY A 128 4.29 13.69 -6.89
N PHE A 129 5.46 13.26 -6.46
CA PHE A 129 5.58 12.30 -5.37
C PHE A 129 6.92 12.44 -4.63
N GLU A 130 6.92 12.08 -3.36
CA GLU A 130 8.12 11.93 -2.53
C GLU A 130 8.51 10.46 -2.46
N THR A 131 9.80 10.18 -2.48
CA THR A 131 10.34 8.83 -2.25
C THR A 131 10.97 8.77 -0.87
N VAL A 132 10.46 7.87 -0.03
CA VAL A 132 10.97 7.61 1.32
C VAL A 132 11.18 6.12 1.53
N THR A 133 11.93 5.75 2.57
CA THR A 133 12.10 4.34 2.97
C THR A 133 11.32 4.04 4.25
N LEU A 134 11.12 2.74 4.52
CA LEU A 134 10.49 2.33 5.77
C LEU A 134 11.31 2.77 6.99
N LYS A 135 12.63 2.80 6.88
CA LYS A 135 13.52 3.34 7.93
C LYS A 135 13.22 4.81 8.25
N ASP A 136 12.93 5.63 7.23
CA ASP A 136 12.66 7.05 7.41
C ASP A 136 11.37 7.30 8.19
N ILE A 137 10.35 6.47 7.94
CA ILE A 137 9.00 6.68 8.52
C ILE A 137 8.70 5.80 9.74
N LEU A 138 9.52 4.78 10.04
CA LEU A 138 9.39 3.93 11.22
C LEU A 138 10.77 3.58 11.81
N PRO A 139 11.53 4.59 12.28
CA PRO A 139 12.81 4.37 12.95
C PRO A 139 12.61 3.60 14.27
N HIS A 140 13.63 2.83 14.69
CA HIS A 140 13.62 2.04 15.93
C HIS A 140 12.40 1.10 16.08
N SER A 141 11.91 0.59 14.96
CA SER A 141 10.71 -0.27 14.92
C SER A 141 10.94 -1.64 15.52
N PHE A 142 9.91 -2.18 16.16
CA PHE A 142 9.86 -3.58 16.55
C PHE A 142 9.69 -4.46 15.30
N SER A 143 10.55 -5.47 15.12
CA SER A 143 10.51 -6.33 13.94
C SER A 143 10.72 -7.80 14.31
N PRO A 144 10.15 -8.77 13.55
CA PRO A 144 10.31 -10.19 13.83
C PRO A 144 11.77 -10.61 13.74
N LYS A 145 12.52 -10.16 12.73
CA LYS A 145 13.94 -10.49 12.53
C LYS A 145 14.82 -10.05 13.70
N LYS A 146 14.66 -8.79 14.15
CA LYS A 146 15.55 -8.22 15.20
C LYS A 146 15.19 -8.65 16.62
N HIS A 147 13.91 -8.92 16.89
CA HIS A 147 13.44 -9.05 18.27
C HIS A 147 12.85 -10.42 18.59
N MET A 148 12.47 -11.21 17.58
CA MET A 148 11.84 -12.52 17.77
C MET A 148 12.61 -13.67 17.13
N GLY A 149 13.72 -13.40 16.42
CA GLY A 149 14.55 -14.43 15.77
C GLY A 149 13.83 -15.16 14.64
N LEU A 150 12.90 -14.50 13.97
CA LEU A 150 12.17 -15.02 12.80
C LEU A 150 12.82 -14.44 11.54
N ASP A 151 13.32 -15.30 10.67
CA ASP A 151 13.90 -14.95 9.36
C ASP A 151 12.81 -14.85 8.28
#